data_dd09be119115648a3ca43e54007b2970
#
_entry.id   dd09be119115648a3ca43e54007b2970
#
_cell.length_a   1.000
_cell.length_b   1.000
_cell.length_c   1.000
_cell.angle_alpha   90.00
_cell.angle_beta   90.00
_cell.angle_gamma   90.00
#
_symmetry.space_group_name_H-M   'P 1'
#
loop_
_entity.id
_entity.type
_entity.pdbx_description
1 polymer ?
#
loop_
_entity_poly.entity_id
_entity_poly.type
_entity_poly.pdbx_seq_one_letter_code
_entity_poly.pdbx_strand_id
1 'polypeptide(L)'
;MNKNGFSRCAESYIGRLRKEGRHSTAHVYTNALFSFTKFCGTTHVAFRQVTRERLRCYGQYLYSSGLKPNTVSTYMRMLRSIYNRGVESGRAPYVHRLFHDVYTGVDICQKKALPVGELNRLLYEDPKSERLRRTQTIAALMFQFCGMSFADLAHLEKSALDRNVLQYNRIKTKTPMSLEILESAKEMMNQLRSNKPALPDCPDYLFDILHSDKKRKDEKAYKEYQSALRRFNNCLKDLARALRLNSPVTSYTFRHSRIISCPTKPLAPRYTMPYVSFRQAAR
;
A
#
# COMPACT_ATOMS: atom_id res chain seq x y z
N MET A 1 -1.36 -26.23 29.00
CA MET A 1 -1.27 -25.49 27.68
C MET A 1 0.08 -24.80 27.61
N ASN A 2 0.91 -25.19 26.64
CA ASN A 2 2.31 -24.72 26.53
C ASN A 2 2.37 -23.22 26.20
N LYS A 3 2.66 -22.35 27.19
CA LYS A 3 2.71 -20.88 27.03
C LYS A 3 3.81 -20.39 26.07
N ASN A 4 4.71 -21.26 25.61
CA ASN A 4 5.96 -20.93 24.93
C ASN A 4 6.01 -21.40 23.45
N GLY A 5 4.87 -21.55 22.76
CA GLY A 5 4.87 -21.97 21.35
C GLY A 5 5.19 -20.84 20.36
N PHE A 6 5.69 -21.21 19.16
CA PHE A 6 5.94 -20.30 18.05
C PHE A 6 4.65 -19.56 17.62
N SER A 7 3.54 -20.30 17.43
CA SER A 7 2.25 -19.69 17.06
C SER A 7 1.80 -18.65 18.07
N ARG A 8 1.94 -18.92 19.37
CA ARG A 8 1.54 -17.99 20.43
C ARG A 8 2.43 -16.74 20.49
N CYS A 9 3.73 -16.90 20.24
CA CYS A 9 4.64 -15.76 20.09
C CYS A 9 4.22 -14.86 18.93
N ALA A 10 3.84 -15.46 17.79
CA ALA A 10 3.34 -14.74 16.61
C ALA A 10 2.03 -14.01 16.92
N GLU A 11 1.04 -14.68 17.53
CA GLU A 11 -0.26 -14.11 17.90
C GLU A 11 -0.11 -12.94 18.88
N SER A 12 0.75 -13.09 19.89
CA SER A 12 1.06 -12.01 20.83
C SER A 12 1.66 -10.80 20.13
N TYR A 13 2.58 -11.01 19.20
CA TYR A 13 3.18 -9.94 18.42
C TYR A 13 2.16 -9.27 17.46
N ILE A 14 1.31 -10.06 16.80
CA ILE A 14 0.22 -9.56 15.94
C ILE A 14 -0.75 -8.70 16.77
N GLY A 15 -1.12 -9.17 17.97
CA GLY A 15 -1.96 -8.43 18.91
C GLY A 15 -1.36 -7.07 19.30
N ARG A 16 -0.04 -7.03 19.59
CA ARG A 16 0.67 -5.78 19.87
C ARG A 16 0.63 -4.82 18.67
N LEU A 17 0.92 -5.31 17.46
CA LEU A 17 0.87 -4.49 16.24
C LEU A 17 -0.52 -3.88 16.01
N ARG A 18 -1.59 -4.63 16.29
CA ARG A 18 -2.98 -4.12 16.20
C ARG A 18 -3.23 -3.02 17.22
N LYS A 19 -2.80 -3.19 18.46
CA LYS A 19 -2.91 -2.15 19.51
C LYS A 19 -2.12 -0.88 19.15
N GLU A 20 -0.98 -1.02 18.48
CA GLU A 20 -0.18 0.08 17.95
C GLU A 20 -0.79 0.74 16.69
N GLY A 21 -1.94 0.26 16.17
CA GLY A 21 -2.56 0.74 14.93
C GLY A 21 -1.81 0.32 13.65
N ARG A 22 -0.87 -0.62 13.73
CA ARG A 22 -0.07 -1.13 12.60
C ARG A 22 -0.77 -2.28 11.88
N HIS A 23 -2.05 -2.07 11.56
CA HIS A 23 -2.94 -3.10 11.02
C HIS A 23 -2.43 -3.74 9.73
N SER A 24 -1.83 -2.96 8.82
CA SER A 24 -1.26 -3.49 7.57
C SER A 24 -0.13 -4.48 7.84
N THR A 25 0.77 -4.15 8.77
CA THR A 25 1.86 -5.05 9.19
C THR A 25 1.29 -6.28 9.89
N ALA A 26 0.36 -6.11 10.82
CA ALA A 26 -0.32 -7.20 11.51
C ALA A 26 -0.98 -8.18 10.52
N HIS A 27 -1.61 -7.68 9.46
CA HIS A 27 -2.24 -8.49 8.42
C HIS A 27 -1.23 -9.39 7.69
N VAL A 28 -0.04 -8.87 7.35
CA VAL A 28 1.02 -9.67 6.70
C VAL A 28 1.51 -10.78 7.62
N TYR A 29 1.74 -10.50 8.91
CA TYR A 29 2.12 -11.54 9.88
C TYR A 29 1.01 -12.57 10.08
N THR A 30 -0.26 -12.14 10.11
CA THR A 30 -1.41 -13.06 10.22
C THR A 30 -1.47 -14.02 9.04
N ASN A 31 -1.29 -13.51 7.81
CA ASN A 31 -1.30 -14.36 6.62
C ASN A 31 -0.12 -15.35 6.59
N ALA A 32 1.08 -14.91 6.97
CA ALA A 32 2.25 -15.78 7.05
C ALA A 32 2.06 -16.89 8.11
N LEU A 33 1.54 -16.54 9.29
CA LEU A 33 1.25 -17.50 10.34
C LEU A 33 0.17 -18.51 9.90
N PHE A 34 -0.95 -18.02 9.36
CA PHE A 34 -2.03 -18.87 8.87
C PHE A 34 -1.56 -19.86 7.80
N SER A 35 -0.79 -19.39 6.83
CA SER A 35 -0.23 -20.25 5.79
C SER A 35 0.71 -21.31 6.36
N PHE A 36 1.57 -20.94 7.32
CA PHE A 36 2.51 -21.88 7.93
C PHE A 36 1.82 -22.91 8.82
N THR A 37 0.85 -22.49 9.64
CA THR A 37 0.06 -23.41 10.49
C THR A 37 -0.78 -24.37 9.65
N LYS A 38 -1.35 -23.91 8.52
CA LYS A 38 -2.04 -24.76 7.55
C LYS A 38 -1.11 -25.82 6.96
N PHE A 39 0.10 -25.44 6.57
CA PHE A 39 1.13 -26.38 6.08
C PHE A 39 1.53 -27.40 7.16
N CYS A 40 1.64 -26.97 8.42
CA CYS A 40 1.98 -27.85 9.55
C CYS A 40 0.82 -28.78 9.99
N GLY A 41 -0.41 -28.59 9.47
CA GLY A 41 -1.59 -29.33 9.89
C GLY A 41 -2.02 -29.06 11.34
N THR A 42 -1.53 -27.99 11.97
CA THR A 42 -1.84 -27.64 13.36
C THR A 42 -1.79 -26.14 13.59
N THR A 43 -2.70 -25.65 14.43
CA THR A 43 -2.70 -24.25 14.88
C THR A 43 -1.63 -23.95 15.93
N HIS A 44 -1.12 -24.99 16.60
CA HIS A 44 -0.17 -24.87 17.72
C HIS A 44 1.22 -25.39 17.31
N VAL A 45 1.98 -24.58 16.61
CA VAL A 45 3.37 -24.90 16.24
C VAL A 45 4.31 -24.50 17.36
N ALA A 46 5.12 -25.46 17.85
CA ALA A 46 6.17 -25.19 18.83
C ALA A 46 7.45 -24.71 18.13
N PHE A 47 8.33 -23.96 18.84
CA PHE A 47 9.61 -23.51 18.29
C PHE A 47 10.49 -24.67 17.79
N ARG A 48 10.53 -25.81 18.52
CA ARG A 48 11.27 -27.03 18.12
C ARG A 48 10.81 -27.61 16.78
N GLN A 49 9.58 -27.30 16.34
CA GLN A 49 9.04 -27.75 15.06
C GLN A 49 9.44 -26.85 13.90
N VAL A 50 10.00 -25.65 14.18
CA VAL A 50 10.53 -24.75 13.15
C VAL A 50 11.97 -25.14 12.87
N THR A 51 12.16 -26.15 12.04
CA THR A 51 13.47 -26.68 11.63
C THR A 51 13.84 -26.20 10.22
N ARG A 52 15.14 -26.24 9.89
CA ARG A 52 15.64 -25.91 8.55
C ARG A 52 14.94 -26.70 7.47
N GLU A 53 14.81 -28.00 7.67
CA GLU A 53 14.14 -28.90 6.74
C GLU A 53 12.66 -28.56 6.55
N ARG A 54 11.92 -28.33 7.66
CA ARG A 54 10.51 -27.93 7.59
C ARG A 54 10.31 -26.60 6.85
N LEU A 55 11.20 -25.65 7.06
CA LEU A 55 11.17 -24.37 6.34
C LEU A 55 11.45 -24.55 4.85
N ARG A 56 12.37 -25.44 4.47
CA ARG A 56 12.63 -25.80 3.08
C ARG A 56 11.40 -26.43 2.43
N CYS A 57 10.80 -27.44 3.09
CA CYS A 57 9.57 -28.07 2.60
C CYS A 57 8.41 -27.08 2.50
N TYR A 58 8.29 -26.16 3.45
CA TYR A 58 7.28 -25.09 3.38
C TYR A 58 7.52 -24.14 2.22
N GLY A 59 8.77 -23.79 1.92
CA GLY A 59 9.12 -23.00 0.73
C GLY A 59 8.68 -23.69 -0.56
N GLN A 60 8.97 -24.98 -0.70
CA GLN A 60 8.51 -25.79 -1.85
C GLN A 60 6.98 -25.85 -1.94
N TYR A 61 6.29 -26.06 -0.82
CA TYR A 61 4.83 -26.03 -0.75
C TYR A 61 4.25 -24.68 -1.21
N LEU A 62 4.85 -23.55 -0.83
CA LEU A 62 4.41 -22.24 -1.28
C LEU A 62 4.59 -22.05 -2.79
N TYR A 63 5.71 -22.50 -3.35
CA TYR A 63 5.95 -22.43 -4.80
C TYR A 63 5.00 -23.37 -5.57
N SER A 64 4.79 -24.59 -5.13
CA SER A 64 3.84 -25.52 -5.75
C SER A 64 2.38 -25.04 -5.66
N SER A 65 2.07 -24.21 -4.65
CA SER A 65 0.78 -23.52 -4.53
C SER A 65 0.66 -22.29 -5.44
N GLY A 66 1.63 -22.02 -6.32
CA GLY A 66 1.60 -20.92 -7.28
C GLY A 66 1.93 -19.55 -6.72
N LEU A 67 2.51 -19.44 -5.51
CA LEU A 67 2.88 -18.15 -4.93
C LEU A 67 4.12 -17.58 -5.63
N LYS A 68 4.08 -16.26 -5.86
CA LYS A 68 5.21 -15.53 -6.44
C LYS A 68 6.40 -15.45 -5.45
N PRO A 69 7.67 -15.41 -5.96
CA PRO A 69 8.88 -15.38 -5.14
C PRO A 69 8.85 -14.31 -4.03
N ASN A 70 8.38 -13.10 -4.33
CA ASN A 70 8.27 -12.03 -3.35
C ASN A 70 7.26 -12.31 -2.22
N THR A 71 6.21 -13.10 -2.48
CA THR A 71 5.26 -13.53 -1.44
C THR A 71 5.90 -14.59 -0.54
N VAL A 72 6.59 -15.57 -1.14
CA VAL A 72 7.34 -16.60 -0.42
C VAL A 72 8.38 -15.95 0.49
N SER A 73 9.21 -15.05 -0.06
CA SER A 73 10.19 -14.28 0.70
C SER A 73 9.55 -13.51 1.87
N THR A 74 8.41 -12.85 1.61
CA THR A 74 7.70 -12.11 2.66
C THR A 74 7.30 -13.04 3.80
N TYR A 75 6.70 -14.19 3.50
CA TYR A 75 6.30 -15.15 4.52
C TYR A 75 7.51 -15.67 5.32
N MET A 76 8.59 -16.06 4.63
CA MET A 76 9.81 -16.52 5.30
C MET A 76 10.42 -15.44 6.21
N ARG A 77 10.46 -14.19 5.77
CA ARG A 77 10.95 -13.07 6.60
C ARG A 77 10.07 -12.82 7.81
N MET A 78 8.74 -12.96 7.69
CA MET A 78 7.83 -12.84 8.84
C MET A 78 8.07 -13.96 9.86
N LEU A 79 8.19 -15.22 9.39
CA LEU A 79 8.49 -16.35 10.27
C LEU A 79 9.86 -16.18 10.96
N ARG A 80 10.89 -15.73 10.22
CA ARG A 80 12.21 -15.43 10.79
C ARG A 80 12.13 -14.36 11.87
N SER A 81 11.37 -13.28 11.63
CA SER A 81 11.19 -12.22 12.62
C SER A 81 10.53 -12.74 13.91
N ILE A 82 9.53 -13.62 13.80
CA ILE A 82 8.88 -14.23 14.96
C ILE A 82 9.84 -15.18 15.71
N TYR A 83 10.61 -15.99 14.97
CA TYR A 83 11.58 -16.90 15.57
C TYR A 83 12.64 -16.13 16.37
N ASN A 84 13.21 -15.07 15.77
CA ASN A 84 14.22 -14.23 16.44
C ASN A 84 13.67 -13.58 17.71
N ARG A 85 12.41 -13.12 17.72
CA ARG A 85 11.74 -12.63 18.94
C ARG A 85 11.59 -13.71 20.01
N GLY A 86 11.37 -14.96 19.58
CA GLY A 86 11.40 -16.11 20.48
C GLY A 86 12.76 -16.30 21.14
N VAL A 87 13.83 -16.19 20.34
CA VAL A 87 15.23 -16.27 20.83
C VAL A 87 15.54 -15.13 21.79
N GLU A 88 15.26 -13.87 21.39
CA GLU A 88 15.48 -12.67 22.21
C GLU A 88 14.77 -12.73 23.56
N SER A 89 13.60 -13.39 23.62
CA SER A 89 12.81 -13.56 24.83
C SER A 89 13.10 -14.85 25.60
N GLY A 90 14.13 -15.61 25.24
CA GLY A 90 14.52 -16.87 25.86
C GLY A 90 13.54 -18.04 25.69
N ARG A 91 12.55 -17.90 24.75
CA ARG A 91 11.54 -18.93 24.49
C ARG A 91 11.95 -19.95 23.41
N ALA A 92 12.96 -19.62 22.63
CA ALA A 92 13.49 -20.46 21.56
C ALA A 92 15.00 -20.53 21.65
N PRO A 93 15.63 -21.68 21.33
CA PRO A 93 17.08 -21.75 21.21
C PRO A 93 17.55 -20.99 19.96
N TYR A 94 18.75 -20.42 20.03
CA TYR A 94 19.39 -19.91 18.85
C TYR A 94 19.83 -21.08 17.96
N VAL A 95 19.44 -21.05 16.67
CA VAL A 95 19.86 -22.02 15.66
C VAL A 95 20.61 -21.30 14.56
N HIS A 96 21.90 -21.61 14.42
CA HIS A 96 22.75 -21.00 13.40
C HIS A 96 22.18 -21.26 11.97
N ARG A 97 22.03 -20.20 11.19
CA ARG A 97 21.57 -20.26 9.79
C ARG A 97 20.22 -21.00 9.58
N LEU A 98 19.27 -20.94 10.52
CA LEU A 98 17.98 -21.61 10.45
C LEU A 98 17.21 -21.30 9.13
N PHE A 99 17.30 -20.07 8.63
CA PHE A 99 16.62 -19.61 7.40
C PHE A 99 17.56 -19.49 6.19
N HIS A 100 18.70 -20.21 6.19
CA HIS A 100 19.68 -20.09 5.10
C HIS A 100 19.16 -20.65 3.77
N ASP A 101 18.48 -21.81 3.81
CA ASP A 101 18.09 -22.58 2.64
C ASP A 101 16.71 -22.18 2.07
N VAL A 102 16.19 -21.03 2.50
CA VAL A 102 14.91 -20.50 2.04
C VAL A 102 15.06 -19.13 1.42
N TYR A 103 14.25 -18.85 0.40
CA TYR A 103 14.31 -17.57 -0.28
C TYR A 103 13.78 -16.43 0.61
N THR A 104 14.64 -15.49 0.94
CA THR A 104 14.32 -14.28 1.70
C THR A 104 14.71 -12.99 0.95
N GLY A 105 15.12 -13.11 -0.31
CA GLY A 105 15.50 -12.02 -1.19
C GLY A 105 14.32 -11.20 -1.70
N VAL A 106 14.60 -10.28 -2.59
CA VAL A 106 13.61 -9.48 -3.31
C VAL A 106 13.81 -9.72 -4.80
N ASP A 107 12.81 -10.31 -5.44
CA ASP A 107 12.75 -10.41 -6.89
C ASP A 107 12.34 -9.04 -7.46
N ILE A 108 13.22 -8.44 -8.26
CA ILE A 108 13.04 -7.13 -8.85
C ILE A 108 12.14 -7.26 -10.07
N CYS A 109 10.83 -7.22 -9.85
CA CYS A 109 9.89 -7.04 -10.95
C CYS A 109 10.07 -5.65 -11.58
N GLN A 110 10.30 -5.59 -12.89
CA GLN A 110 10.30 -4.32 -13.62
C GLN A 110 8.98 -3.59 -13.41
N LYS A 111 9.07 -2.40 -12.85
CA LYS A 111 7.92 -1.52 -12.66
C LYS A 111 7.56 -0.95 -14.03
N LYS A 112 6.42 -1.37 -14.57
CA LYS A 112 5.95 -0.88 -15.85
C LYS A 112 5.17 0.42 -15.66
N ALA A 113 5.70 1.52 -16.22
CA ALA A 113 4.90 2.72 -16.46
C ALA A 113 3.97 2.48 -17.64
N LEU A 114 2.89 3.24 -17.71
CA LEU A 114 2.06 3.26 -18.91
C LEU A 114 2.80 3.98 -20.04
N PRO A 115 2.63 3.52 -21.30
CA PRO A 115 2.96 4.31 -22.48
C PRO A 115 2.28 5.68 -22.42
N VAL A 116 2.93 6.74 -22.91
CA VAL A 116 2.40 8.11 -22.83
C VAL A 116 1.00 8.23 -23.43
N GLY A 117 0.75 7.60 -24.58
CA GLY A 117 -0.56 7.60 -25.22
C GLY A 117 -1.65 6.96 -24.35
N GLU A 118 -1.37 5.81 -23.71
CA GLU A 118 -2.32 5.17 -22.79
C GLU A 118 -2.52 5.98 -21.50
N LEU A 119 -1.47 6.62 -21.01
CA LEU A 119 -1.56 7.49 -19.84
C LEU A 119 -2.45 8.70 -20.12
N ASN A 120 -2.28 9.36 -21.27
CA ASN A 120 -3.12 10.49 -21.69
C ASN A 120 -4.59 10.09 -21.83
N ARG A 121 -4.86 8.95 -22.48
CA ARG A 121 -6.22 8.40 -22.56
C ARG A 121 -6.80 8.13 -21.18
N LEU A 122 -6.05 7.48 -20.32
CA LEU A 122 -6.49 7.18 -18.95
C LEU A 122 -6.83 8.44 -18.14
N LEU A 123 -6.07 9.53 -18.31
CA LEU A 123 -6.23 10.74 -17.51
C LEU A 123 -7.25 11.73 -18.10
N TYR A 124 -7.48 11.73 -19.43
CA TYR A 124 -8.19 12.84 -20.09
C TYR A 124 -9.31 12.42 -21.05
N GLU A 125 -9.37 11.17 -21.51
CA GLU A 125 -10.45 10.71 -22.39
C GLU A 125 -11.73 10.45 -21.58
N ASP A 126 -12.90 10.96 -22.03
CA ASP A 126 -14.17 10.80 -21.32
C ASP A 126 -14.65 9.33 -21.29
N PRO A 127 -14.77 8.72 -20.11
CA PRO A 127 -15.21 7.35 -19.96
C PRO A 127 -16.72 7.15 -20.14
N LYS A 128 -17.50 8.19 -20.44
CA LYS A 128 -18.97 8.21 -20.60
C LYS A 128 -19.76 7.69 -19.37
N SER A 129 -19.13 7.48 -18.25
CA SER A 129 -19.75 6.98 -17.01
C SER A 129 -19.30 7.82 -15.83
N GLU A 130 -20.26 8.36 -15.06
CA GLU A 130 -19.99 9.22 -13.90
C GLU A 130 -19.14 8.49 -12.84
N ARG A 131 -19.43 7.21 -12.59
CA ARG A 131 -18.64 6.39 -11.67
C ARG A 131 -17.18 6.28 -12.11
N LEU A 132 -16.93 6.11 -13.42
CA LEU A 132 -15.59 5.99 -13.97
C LEU A 132 -14.90 7.37 -14.04
N ARG A 133 -15.66 8.44 -14.32
CA ARG A 133 -15.15 9.81 -14.30
C ARG A 133 -14.62 10.18 -12.91
N ARG A 134 -15.37 9.88 -11.84
CA ARG A 134 -14.87 10.07 -10.47
C ARG A 134 -13.57 9.30 -10.21
N THR A 135 -13.46 8.05 -10.69
CA THR A 135 -12.23 7.25 -10.59
C THR A 135 -11.07 7.87 -11.35
N GLN A 136 -11.33 8.37 -12.55
CA GLN A 136 -10.37 9.08 -13.39
C GLN A 136 -9.89 10.37 -12.72
N THR A 137 -10.77 11.16 -12.12
CA THR A 137 -10.40 12.37 -11.37
C THR A 137 -9.47 12.06 -10.21
N ILE A 138 -9.74 10.99 -9.43
CA ILE A 138 -8.83 10.52 -8.37
C ILE A 138 -7.46 10.13 -8.95
N ALA A 139 -7.44 9.40 -10.07
CA ALA A 139 -6.22 8.99 -10.75
C ALA A 139 -5.40 10.18 -11.27
N ALA A 140 -6.07 11.16 -11.86
CA ALA A 140 -5.44 12.39 -12.36
C ALA A 140 -4.83 13.22 -11.22
N LEU A 141 -5.53 13.37 -10.09
CA LEU A 141 -4.96 14.02 -8.90
C LEU A 141 -3.74 13.27 -8.35
N MET A 142 -3.81 11.93 -8.26
CA MET A 142 -2.64 11.14 -7.83
C MET A 142 -1.42 11.38 -8.75
N PHE A 143 -1.64 11.52 -10.05
CA PHE A 143 -0.58 11.81 -11.01
C PHE A 143 -0.06 13.24 -10.88
N GLN A 144 -0.94 14.25 -10.83
CA GLN A 144 -0.58 15.67 -10.68
C GLN A 144 0.14 15.94 -9.35
N PHE A 145 -0.26 15.29 -8.27
CA PHE A 145 0.41 15.35 -6.96
C PHE A 145 1.68 14.47 -6.91
N CYS A 146 2.48 14.54 -7.97
CA CYS A 146 3.78 13.90 -8.08
C CYS A 146 3.76 12.38 -7.82
N GLY A 147 2.74 11.69 -8.29
CA GLY A 147 2.57 10.26 -8.08
C GLY A 147 2.23 9.94 -6.62
N MET A 148 1.38 10.75 -5.99
CA MET A 148 0.88 10.52 -4.65
C MET A 148 0.25 9.13 -4.55
N SER A 149 0.46 8.43 -3.43
CA SER A 149 -0.19 7.13 -3.23
C SER A 149 -1.67 7.31 -2.93
N PHE A 150 -2.49 6.32 -3.30
CA PHE A 150 -3.92 6.32 -2.91
C PHE A 150 -4.10 6.41 -1.38
N ALA A 151 -3.18 5.79 -0.61
CA ALA A 151 -3.21 5.89 0.84
C ALA A 151 -3.03 7.33 1.32
N ASP A 152 -2.03 8.04 0.78
CA ASP A 152 -1.77 9.43 1.15
C ASP A 152 -2.96 10.31 0.73
N LEU A 153 -3.46 10.17 -0.52
CA LEU A 153 -4.59 10.94 -1.02
C LEU A 153 -5.87 10.73 -0.19
N ALA A 154 -6.22 9.48 0.09
CA ALA A 154 -7.44 9.14 0.82
C ALA A 154 -7.44 9.63 2.28
N HIS A 155 -6.27 9.84 2.87
CA HIS A 155 -6.11 10.31 4.24
C HIS A 155 -5.67 11.78 4.35
N LEU A 156 -5.69 12.55 3.25
CA LEU A 156 -5.48 13.99 3.34
C LEU A 156 -6.58 14.62 4.17
N GLU A 157 -6.19 15.46 5.11
CA GLU A 157 -7.10 16.28 5.92
C GLU A 157 -7.24 17.68 5.33
N LYS A 158 -8.33 18.36 5.62
CA LYS A 158 -8.55 19.75 5.16
C LYS A 158 -7.45 20.69 5.65
N SER A 159 -6.91 20.44 6.85
CA SER A 159 -5.78 21.18 7.43
C SER A 159 -4.47 21.05 6.64
N ALA A 160 -4.34 20.05 5.75
CA ALA A 160 -3.19 19.89 4.88
C ALA A 160 -3.13 20.92 3.74
N LEU A 161 -4.26 21.60 3.48
CA LEU A 161 -4.40 22.59 2.42
C LEU A 161 -4.31 24.01 3.03
N ASP A 162 -3.24 24.71 2.66
CA ASP A 162 -3.08 26.14 2.94
C ASP A 162 -3.01 26.92 1.61
N ARG A 163 -4.05 27.71 1.32
CA ARG A 163 -4.21 28.47 0.06
C ARG A 163 -4.00 27.54 -1.16
N ASN A 164 -2.85 27.66 -1.82
CA ASN A 164 -2.48 26.90 -3.01
C ASN A 164 -1.39 25.86 -2.75
N VAL A 165 -1.06 25.60 -1.50
CA VAL A 165 -0.01 24.67 -1.11
C VAL A 165 -0.61 23.51 -0.31
N LEU A 166 -0.29 22.29 -0.73
CA LEU A 166 -0.66 21.07 -0.04
C LEU A 166 0.54 20.56 0.77
N GLN A 167 0.42 20.58 2.09
CA GLN A 167 1.45 20.14 3.02
C GLN A 167 0.99 18.91 3.79
N TYR A 168 1.73 17.80 3.68
CA TYR A 168 1.39 16.57 4.37
C TYR A 168 2.61 15.69 4.64
N ASN A 169 2.48 14.78 5.59
CA ASN A 169 3.48 13.75 5.84
C ASN A 169 3.05 12.43 5.19
N ARG A 170 3.92 11.82 4.38
CA ARG A 170 3.67 10.50 3.81
C ARG A 170 3.34 9.50 4.91
N ILE A 171 2.27 8.74 4.75
CA ILE A 171 1.82 7.77 5.77
C ILE A 171 2.88 6.69 6.01
N LYS A 172 3.49 6.18 4.93
CA LYS A 172 4.43 5.05 5.02
C LYS A 172 5.81 5.45 5.54
N THR A 173 6.37 6.56 5.08
CA THR A 173 7.77 6.97 5.33
C THR A 173 7.90 8.14 6.29
N LYS A 174 6.79 8.79 6.63
CA LYS A 174 6.74 10.02 7.44
C LYS A 174 7.53 11.19 6.84
N THR A 175 7.87 11.10 5.56
CA THR A 175 8.57 12.17 4.84
C THR A 175 7.63 13.34 4.64
N PRO A 176 8.01 14.58 5.03
CA PRO A 176 7.23 15.77 4.77
C PRO A 176 7.20 16.05 3.25
N MET A 177 6.05 16.45 2.77
CA MET A 177 5.79 16.81 1.38
C MET A 177 5.12 18.19 1.33
N SER A 178 5.57 19.01 0.40
CA SER A 178 4.96 20.30 0.08
C SER A 178 4.80 20.38 -1.44
N LEU A 179 3.58 20.60 -1.90
CA LEU A 179 3.22 20.61 -3.32
C LEU A 179 2.40 21.86 -3.62
N GLU A 180 2.79 22.59 -4.64
CA GLU A 180 1.97 23.67 -5.20
C GLU A 180 0.81 23.07 -6.03
N ILE A 181 -0.40 23.57 -5.82
CA ILE A 181 -1.61 23.09 -6.49
C ILE A 181 -1.84 23.91 -7.75
N LEU A 182 -1.78 23.22 -8.89
CA LEU A 182 -2.09 23.82 -10.18
C LEU A 182 -3.59 24.13 -10.30
N GLU A 183 -3.96 25.11 -11.11
CA GLU A 183 -5.37 25.49 -11.31
C GLU A 183 -6.22 24.31 -11.80
N SER A 184 -5.70 23.54 -12.76
CA SER A 184 -6.36 22.32 -13.22
C SER A 184 -6.63 21.28 -12.13
N ALA A 185 -5.80 21.23 -11.07
CA ALA A 185 -6.03 20.36 -9.95
C ALA A 185 -7.10 20.88 -8.99
N LYS A 186 -7.28 22.20 -8.88
CA LYS A 186 -8.31 22.79 -8.01
C LYS A 186 -9.72 22.40 -8.44
N GLU A 187 -10.01 22.43 -9.74
CA GLU A 187 -11.30 21.98 -10.29
C GLU A 187 -11.57 20.51 -9.94
N MET A 188 -10.58 19.65 -10.14
CA MET A 188 -10.67 18.23 -9.79
C MET A 188 -10.84 18.01 -8.27
N MET A 189 -10.14 18.80 -7.45
CA MET A 189 -10.29 18.75 -6.00
C MET A 189 -11.70 19.13 -5.55
N ASN A 190 -12.29 20.17 -6.16
CA ASN A 190 -13.65 20.62 -5.84
C ASN A 190 -14.69 19.53 -6.13
N GLN A 191 -14.53 18.76 -7.21
CA GLN A 191 -15.42 17.63 -7.54
C GLN A 191 -15.36 16.49 -6.52
N LEU A 192 -14.23 16.33 -5.81
CA LEU A 192 -14.01 15.25 -4.85
C LEU A 192 -14.10 15.71 -3.39
N ARG A 193 -14.19 17.01 -3.14
CA ARG A 193 -14.13 17.61 -1.82
C ARG A 193 -15.23 17.08 -0.91
N SER A 194 -14.87 16.76 0.32
CA SER A 194 -15.84 16.40 1.35
C SER A 194 -16.53 17.65 1.91
N ASN A 195 -17.85 17.68 1.82
CA ASN A 195 -18.69 18.71 2.42
C ASN A 195 -19.20 18.31 3.83
N LYS A 196 -18.74 17.16 4.34
CA LYS A 196 -19.16 16.67 5.66
C LYS A 196 -18.55 17.55 6.76
N PRO A 197 -19.32 17.81 7.84
CA PRO A 197 -18.81 18.53 9.00
C PRO A 197 -17.70 17.71 9.69
N ALA A 198 -16.75 18.42 10.30
CA ALA A 198 -15.77 17.81 11.18
C ALA A 198 -16.45 17.22 12.42
N LEU A 199 -16.07 16.01 12.82
CA LEU A 199 -16.52 15.37 14.05
C LEU A 199 -15.41 15.41 15.10
N PRO A 200 -15.75 15.58 16.40
CA PRO A 200 -14.75 15.56 17.47
C PRO A 200 -13.93 14.26 17.44
N ASP A 201 -12.62 14.38 17.66
CA ASP A 201 -11.67 13.25 17.69
C ASP A 201 -11.58 12.40 16.41
N CYS A 202 -12.20 12.83 15.31
CA CYS A 202 -12.18 12.13 14.02
C CYS A 202 -11.41 12.93 12.97
N PRO A 203 -10.78 12.25 11.98
CA PRO A 203 -10.09 12.94 10.89
C PRO A 203 -11.07 13.74 10.02
N ASP A 204 -10.75 15.02 9.76
CA ASP A 204 -11.50 15.85 8.81
C ASP A 204 -10.90 15.72 7.40
N TYR A 205 -11.30 14.66 6.70
CA TYR A 205 -10.73 14.34 5.38
C TYR A 205 -11.09 15.38 4.33
N LEU A 206 -10.08 15.73 3.50
CA LEU A 206 -10.23 16.67 2.40
C LEU A 206 -11.16 16.13 1.30
N PHE A 207 -11.10 14.82 1.02
CA PHE A 207 -11.85 14.16 -0.02
C PHE A 207 -12.86 13.15 0.54
N ASP A 208 -14.03 13.03 -0.12
CA ASP A 208 -15.07 12.06 0.23
C ASP A 208 -14.72 10.64 -0.27
N ILE A 209 -13.57 10.12 0.18
CA ILE A 209 -13.08 8.76 -0.10
C ILE A 209 -13.25 7.86 1.12
N LEU A 210 -12.97 8.40 2.29
CA LEU A 210 -13.14 7.76 3.59
C LEU A 210 -14.15 8.54 4.43
N HIS A 211 -14.78 7.85 5.40
CA HIS A 211 -15.71 8.50 6.32
C HIS A 211 -14.97 9.03 7.55
N SER A 212 -15.38 10.20 8.04
CA SER A 212 -14.76 10.87 9.17
C SER A 212 -15.32 10.43 10.54
N ASP A 213 -16.07 9.33 10.60
CA ASP A 213 -16.72 8.82 11.81
C ASP A 213 -15.87 7.84 12.62
N LYS A 214 -14.62 7.61 12.21
CA LYS A 214 -13.72 6.59 12.82
C LYS A 214 -12.36 7.17 13.17
N LYS A 215 -11.88 6.85 14.38
CA LYS A 215 -10.53 7.24 14.80
C LYS A 215 -9.48 6.63 13.88
N ARG A 216 -8.45 7.39 13.52
CA ARG A 216 -7.43 7.02 12.52
C ARG A 216 -6.73 5.67 12.78
N LYS A 217 -6.62 5.23 14.03
CA LYS A 217 -5.94 3.98 14.42
C LYS A 217 -6.90 2.80 14.59
N ASP A 218 -8.19 2.98 14.36
CA ASP A 218 -9.17 1.92 14.51
C ASP A 218 -9.02 0.84 13.43
N GLU A 219 -9.26 -0.40 13.81
CA GLU A 219 -9.34 -1.51 12.85
C GLU A 219 -10.46 -1.30 11.84
N LYS A 220 -11.58 -0.68 12.24
CA LYS A 220 -12.69 -0.33 11.35
C LYS A 220 -12.25 0.66 10.28
N ALA A 221 -11.49 1.71 10.65
CA ALA A 221 -10.93 2.68 9.68
C ALA A 221 -9.96 1.99 8.70
N TYR A 222 -9.13 1.07 9.19
CA TYR A 222 -8.25 0.28 8.32
C TYR A 222 -9.04 -0.58 7.33
N LYS A 223 -10.08 -1.28 7.77
CA LYS A 223 -10.94 -2.11 6.89
C LYS A 223 -11.67 -1.25 5.85
N GLU A 224 -12.11 -0.08 6.23
CA GLU A 224 -12.73 0.87 5.31
C GLU A 224 -11.76 1.33 4.22
N TYR A 225 -10.55 1.73 4.61
CA TYR A 225 -9.49 2.07 3.66
C TYR A 225 -9.19 0.90 2.71
N GLN A 226 -9.08 -0.34 3.21
CA GLN A 226 -8.85 -1.52 2.37
C GLN A 226 -9.99 -1.73 1.36
N SER A 227 -11.24 -1.50 1.79
CA SER A 227 -12.41 -1.57 0.92
C SER A 227 -12.41 -0.46 -0.12
N ALA A 228 -12.08 0.77 0.26
CA ALA A 228 -11.95 1.90 -0.66
C ALA A 228 -10.85 1.66 -1.72
N LEU A 229 -9.68 1.17 -1.30
CA LEU A 229 -8.59 0.82 -2.22
C LEU A 229 -8.99 -0.30 -3.19
N ARG A 230 -9.70 -1.32 -2.71
CA ARG A 230 -10.19 -2.41 -3.56
C ARG A 230 -11.21 -1.90 -4.58
N ARG A 231 -12.18 -1.09 -4.15
CA ARG A 231 -13.15 -0.46 -5.06
C ARG A 231 -12.45 0.39 -6.11
N PHE A 232 -11.51 1.24 -5.70
CA PHE A 232 -10.72 2.07 -6.61
C PHE A 232 -9.97 1.24 -7.66
N ASN A 233 -9.24 0.20 -7.24
CA ASN A 233 -8.53 -0.67 -8.18
C ASN A 233 -9.47 -1.43 -9.13
N ASN A 234 -10.65 -1.84 -8.68
CA ASN A 234 -11.64 -2.47 -9.56
C ASN A 234 -12.20 -1.46 -10.57
N CYS A 235 -12.54 -0.25 -10.14
CA CYS A 235 -12.98 0.81 -11.04
C CYS A 235 -11.87 1.23 -12.03
N LEU A 236 -10.59 1.20 -11.64
CA LEU A 236 -9.48 1.42 -12.56
C LEU A 236 -9.39 0.34 -13.66
N LYS A 237 -9.67 -0.93 -13.31
CA LYS A 237 -9.74 -2.00 -14.32
C LYS A 237 -10.92 -1.78 -15.28
N ASP A 238 -12.09 -1.37 -14.76
CA ASP A 238 -13.24 -1.07 -15.59
C ASP A 238 -12.97 0.15 -16.49
N LEU A 239 -12.32 1.20 -15.97
CA LEU A 239 -11.89 2.37 -16.73
C LEU A 239 -10.90 1.98 -17.85
N ALA A 240 -9.90 1.15 -17.53
CA ALA A 240 -8.96 0.68 -18.53
C ALA A 240 -9.64 -0.11 -19.66
N ARG A 241 -10.66 -0.93 -19.35
CA ARG A 241 -11.45 -1.65 -20.36
C ARG A 241 -12.30 -0.68 -21.20
N ALA A 242 -12.99 0.27 -20.55
CA ALA A 242 -13.83 1.27 -21.25
C ALA A 242 -13.01 2.09 -22.25
N LEU A 243 -11.78 2.45 -21.85
CA LEU A 243 -10.83 3.19 -22.68
C LEU A 243 -9.95 2.29 -23.57
N ARG A 244 -10.22 0.98 -23.64
CA ARG A 244 -9.47 0.01 -24.46
C ARG A 244 -7.96 0.07 -24.28
N LEU A 245 -7.49 0.18 -23.03
CA LEU A 245 -6.05 0.16 -22.70
C LEU A 245 -5.53 -1.29 -22.69
N ASN A 246 -4.34 -1.51 -23.23
CA ASN A 246 -3.69 -2.82 -23.27
C ASN A 246 -2.92 -3.13 -21.98
N SER A 247 -2.50 -2.10 -21.27
CA SER A 247 -1.69 -2.24 -20.06
C SER A 247 -2.54 -2.39 -18.79
N PRO A 248 -2.14 -3.24 -17.84
CA PRO A 248 -2.85 -3.34 -16.56
C PRO A 248 -2.66 -2.08 -15.74
N VAL A 249 -3.78 -1.53 -15.24
CA VAL A 249 -3.80 -0.30 -14.44
C VAL A 249 -4.12 -0.62 -12.99
N THR A 250 -3.34 -0.05 -12.07
CA THR A 250 -3.55 -0.12 -10.62
C THR A 250 -3.27 1.25 -9.98
N SER A 251 -3.61 1.41 -8.70
CA SER A 251 -3.28 2.63 -7.94
C SER A 251 -1.77 2.96 -7.90
N TYR A 252 -0.90 2.00 -8.13
CA TYR A 252 0.56 2.21 -8.20
C TYR A 252 1.05 2.69 -9.57
N THR A 253 0.27 2.49 -10.62
CA THR A 253 0.61 2.86 -12.00
C THR A 253 0.97 4.34 -12.10
N PHE A 254 0.19 5.23 -11.49
CA PHE A 254 0.40 6.68 -11.54
C PHE A 254 1.75 7.11 -10.96
N ARG A 255 2.18 6.47 -9.87
CA ARG A 255 3.49 6.71 -9.28
C ARG A 255 4.62 6.28 -10.20
N HIS A 256 4.51 5.11 -10.83
CA HIS A 256 5.54 4.60 -11.73
C HIS A 256 5.61 5.44 -13.01
N SER A 257 4.47 5.81 -13.59
CA SER A 257 4.40 6.66 -14.77
C SER A 257 4.98 8.05 -14.50
N ARG A 258 4.69 8.66 -13.35
CA ARG A 258 5.24 9.98 -12.99
C ARG A 258 6.76 9.98 -12.83
N ILE A 259 7.31 8.94 -12.19
CA ILE A 259 8.77 8.81 -12.01
C ILE A 259 9.49 8.72 -13.35
N ILE A 260 8.92 8.05 -14.35
CA ILE A 260 9.53 7.87 -15.67
C ILE A 260 9.32 9.10 -16.55
N SER A 261 8.15 9.77 -16.45
CA SER A 261 7.85 10.99 -17.22
C SER A 261 8.61 12.23 -16.75
N CYS A 262 9.22 12.18 -15.56
CA CYS A 262 9.99 13.28 -14.99
C CYS A 262 11.29 12.73 -14.37
N PRO A 263 12.37 12.51 -15.16
CA PRO A 263 13.62 11.90 -14.69
C PRO A 263 14.51 12.86 -13.88
N THR A 264 13.95 13.78 -13.11
CA THR A 264 14.76 14.59 -12.20
C THR A 264 15.09 13.77 -10.95
N LYS A 265 16.42 13.62 -10.70
CA LYS A 265 16.98 13.04 -9.46
C LYS A 265 16.25 13.57 -8.23
N PRO A 266 16.10 12.77 -7.16
CA PRO A 266 15.57 13.27 -5.89
C PRO A 266 16.55 14.33 -5.35
N LEU A 267 16.21 15.59 -5.51
CA LEU A 267 16.85 16.68 -4.79
C LEU A 267 16.41 16.62 -3.33
N ALA A 268 17.37 16.87 -2.43
CA ALA A 268 17.17 17.05 -0.99
C ALA A 268 16.04 18.06 -0.68
N PRO A 269 15.51 18.15 0.55
CA PRO A 269 14.17 18.65 0.87
C PRO A 269 13.95 20.12 0.59
N ARG A 270 13.76 20.48 -0.67
CA ARG A 270 13.18 21.75 -1.16
C ARG A 270 12.67 21.49 -2.59
N TYR A 271 11.49 20.87 -2.71
CA TYR A 271 10.90 20.63 -4.03
C TYR A 271 10.00 21.81 -4.44
N THR A 272 10.63 22.84 -5.00
CA THR A 272 9.98 23.65 -6.01
C THR A 272 10.25 22.99 -7.36
N MET A 273 9.26 22.34 -7.94
CA MET A 273 9.35 21.81 -9.30
C MET A 273 9.11 22.91 -10.31
N PRO A 274 9.95 23.06 -11.35
CA PRO A 274 9.65 23.97 -12.45
C PRO A 274 8.44 23.48 -13.24
N TYR A 275 7.62 24.42 -13.61
CA TYR A 275 6.45 24.34 -14.46
C TYR A 275 6.79 23.67 -15.80
N VAL A 276 6.31 22.47 -16.07
CA VAL A 276 6.26 21.93 -17.44
C VAL A 276 4.86 22.21 -18.01
N SER A 277 4.79 23.28 -18.79
CA SER A 277 3.61 23.66 -19.55
C SER A 277 3.25 22.54 -20.53
N PHE A 278 2.14 21.83 -20.29
CA PHE A 278 1.53 20.86 -21.21
C PHE A 278 0.72 21.57 -22.31
N ARG A 279 1.31 22.58 -22.99
CA ARG A 279 0.66 23.28 -24.10
C ARG A 279 1.11 22.84 -25.51
N GLN A 280 1.77 21.69 -25.67
CA GLN A 280 2.18 21.22 -27.01
C GLN A 280 1.94 19.73 -27.22
N ALA A 281 0.67 19.31 -27.29
CA ALA A 281 0.28 18.08 -27.95
C ALA A 281 -1.19 18.14 -28.41
N ALA A 282 -1.55 19.23 -29.08
CA ALA A 282 -2.75 19.34 -29.90
C ALA A 282 -2.37 20.02 -31.22
N ARG A 283 -1.71 19.26 -32.09
CA ARG A 283 -1.70 19.40 -33.54
C ARG A 283 -1.47 18.06 -34.18
#